data_30b40359d5a0732695f14057f9940795
#
_entry.id   30b40359d5a0732695f14057f9940795
#
_cell.length_a   1.000
_cell.length_b   1.000
_cell.length_c   1.000
_cell.angle_alpha   90.00
_cell.angle_beta   90.00
_cell.angle_gamma   90.00
#
_symmetry.space_group_name_H-M   'P 1'
#
loop_
_entity.id
_entity.type
_entity.pdbx_description
1 polymer ?
#
loop_
_entity_poly.entity_id
_entity_poly.type
_entity_poly.pdbx_seq_one_letter_code
_entity_poly.pdbx_strand_id
1 'polypeptide(L)'
;MIQTETRLTVADNSGAKVLSCIKVLGGTRRRYARIGDIIVVTVKEAIPNAKVKKGDVLKAVVVRTKKEIKRPDGSLIRFDDNSAVLINASREPIGTRIFGPVARELRAKRFMKIISLAPEVL
;
A
#
# COMPACT_ATOMS: atom_id res chain seq x y z
N MET A 1 -9.01 5.20 -5.68
CA MET A 1 -9.09 3.75 -5.94
C MET A 1 -7.95 3.33 -6.84
N ILE A 2 -7.45 2.13 -6.62
CA ILE A 2 -6.27 1.63 -7.32
C ILE A 2 -6.72 0.55 -8.30
N GLN A 3 -6.24 0.66 -9.53
CA GLN A 3 -6.52 -0.36 -10.57
C GLN A 3 -5.22 -0.74 -11.26
N THR A 4 -5.30 -1.70 -12.19
CA THR A 4 -4.13 -2.08 -13.00
C THR A 4 -3.52 -0.84 -13.65
N GLU A 5 -2.19 -0.80 -13.68
CA GLU A 5 -1.38 0.29 -14.23
C GLU A 5 -1.38 1.58 -13.40
N THR A 6 -2.10 1.64 -12.28
CA THR A 6 -1.99 2.79 -11.38
C THR A 6 -0.58 2.82 -10.77
N ARG A 7 0.05 3.98 -10.79
CA ARG A 7 1.34 4.18 -10.13
C ARG A 7 1.11 4.65 -8.71
N LEU A 8 1.90 4.09 -7.78
CA LEU A 8 1.82 4.40 -6.37
C LEU A 8 3.19 4.79 -5.84
N THR A 9 3.20 5.66 -4.84
CA THR A 9 4.42 5.92 -4.08
C THR A 9 4.58 4.84 -3.01
N VAL A 10 5.81 4.63 -2.56
CA VAL A 10 6.09 3.65 -1.52
C VAL A 10 6.20 4.38 -0.19
N ALA A 11 5.46 3.88 0.80
CA ALA A 11 5.40 4.50 2.12
C ALA A 11 6.30 3.81 3.14
N ASP A 12 7.33 3.09 2.69
CA ASP A 12 8.25 2.41 3.60
C ASP A 12 9.70 2.63 3.19
N ASN A 13 10.62 2.09 3.99
CA ASN A 13 12.06 2.21 3.75
C ASN A 13 12.67 0.96 3.10
N SER A 14 11.88 0.21 2.35
CA SER A 14 12.37 -0.97 1.63
C SER A 14 13.34 -0.61 0.49
N GLY A 15 13.34 0.64 0.06
CA GLY A 15 14.19 1.12 -1.02
C GLY A 15 13.45 1.33 -2.34
N ALA A 16 12.28 0.80 -2.50
CA ALA A 16 11.44 1.10 -3.65
C ALA A 16 10.87 2.51 -3.53
N LYS A 17 10.73 3.20 -4.66
CA LYS A 17 10.17 4.55 -4.68
C LYS A 17 8.83 4.62 -5.39
N VAL A 18 8.71 3.97 -6.55
CA VAL A 18 7.50 3.98 -7.36
C VAL A 18 7.13 2.56 -7.72
N LEU A 19 5.85 2.25 -7.55
CA LEU A 19 5.26 0.95 -7.89
C LEU A 19 4.22 1.14 -8.98
N SER A 20 4.01 0.10 -9.78
CA SER A 20 2.89 0.03 -10.71
C SER A 20 2.04 -1.18 -10.38
N CYS A 21 0.74 -0.98 -10.21
CA CYS A 21 -0.17 -2.07 -9.92
C CYS A 21 -0.34 -2.96 -11.14
N ILE A 22 -0.10 -4.26 -10.98
CA ILE A 22 -0.29 -5.25 -12.04
C ILE A 22 -1.66 -5.91 -11.91
N LYS A 23 -2.05 -6.25 -10.69
CA LYS A 23 -3.28 -6.99 -10.44
C LYS A 23 -3.84 -6.66 -9.07
N VAL A 24 -5.16 -6.61 -8.96
CA VAL A 24 -5.86 -6.48 -7.69
C VAL A 24 -6.29 -7.88 -7.25
N LEU A 25 -5.85 -8.29 -6.06
CA LEU A 25 -6.20 -9.60 -5.50
C LEU A 25 -7.53 -9.52 -4.75
N GLY A 26 -8.15 -10.67 -4.53
CA GLY A 26 -9.36 -10.75 -3.72
C GLY A 26 -10.59 -11.22 -4.44
N GLY A 27 -10.44 -11.87 -5.58
CA GLY A 27 -11.55 -12.49 -6.29
C GLY A 27 -11.55 -12.27 -7.77
N THR A 28 -12.38 -13.05 -8.45
CA THR A 28 -12.57 -12.96 -9.89
C THR A 28 -13.19 -11.62 -10.25
N ARG A 29 -12.69 -10.97 -11.32
CA ARG A 29 -13.22 -9.70 -11.85
C ARG A 29 -13.08 -8.50 -10.92
N ARG A 30 -12.25 -8.60 -9.89
CA ARG A 30 -12.01 -7.45 -9.05
C ARG A 30 -11.19 -6.41 -9.80
N ARG A 31 -11.73 -5.19 -9.93
CA ARG A 31 -11.12 -4.12 -10.72
C ARG A 31 -10.35 -3.11 -9.89
N TYR A 32 -10.83 -2.84 -8.65
CA TYR A 32 -10.31 -1.74 -7.85
C TYR A 32 -9.87 -2.22 -6.49
N ALA A 33 -8.75 -1.67 -6.02
CA ALA A 33 -8.27 -1.87 -4.67
C ALA A 33 -8.57 -0.62 -3.84
N ARG A 34 -8.91 -0.85 -2.60
CA ARG A 34 -9.12 0.19 -1.58
C ARG A 34 -8.06 0.06 -0.51
N ILE A 35 -8.06 0.97 0.46
CA ILE A 35 -7.16 0.88 1.60
C ILE A 35 -7.33 -0.47 2.30
N GLY A 36 -6.20 -1.14 2.58
CA GLY A 36 -6.20 -2.45 3.21
C GLY A 36 -6.27 -3.62 2.24
N ASP A 37 -6.44 -3.35 0.95
CA ASP A 37 -6.44 -4.42 -0.06
C ASP A 37 -5.02 -4.73 -0.50
N ILE A 38 -4.79 -6.01 -0.83
CA ILE A 38 -3.49 -6.47 -1.31
C ILE A 38 -3.50 -6.43 -2.83
N ILE A 39 -2.44 -5.89 -3.39
CA ILE A 39 -2.24 -5.82 -4.84
C ILE A 39 -0.89 -6.44 -5.21
N VAL A 40 -0.76 -6.88 -6.44
CA VAL A 40 0.51 -7.29 -7.02
C VAL A 40 1.09 -6.09 -7.76
N VAL A 41 2.33 -5.76 -7.46
CA VAL A 41 2.99 -4.58 -8.02
C VAL A 41 4.33 -4.94 -8.63
N THR A 42 4.79 -4.11 -9.56
CA THR A 42 6.16 -4.15 -10.05
C THR A 42 6.87 -2.86 -9.63
N VAL A 43 8.12 -2.99 -9.25
CA VAL A 43 8.94 -1.85 -8.82
C VAL A 43 9.43 -1.12 -10.06
N LYS A 44 9.03 0.15 -10.22
CA LYS A 44 9.44 1.00 -11.35
C LYS A 44 10.67 1.82 -11.05
N GLU A 45 10.83 2.26 -9.81
CA GLU A 45 12.02 2.99 -9.36
C GLU A 45 12.41 2.50 -7.98
N ALA A 46 13.72 2.32 -7.78
CA ALA A 46 14.28 1.92 -6.49
C ALA A 46 15.65 2.56 -6.31
N ILE A 47 16.06 2.75 -5.06
CA ILE A 47 17.41 3.22 -4.79
C ILE A 47 18.41 2.08 -5.01
N PRO A 48 19.67 2.38 -5.39
CA PRO A 48 20.70 1.36 -5.54
C PRO A 48 20.96 0.60 -4.23
N ASN A 49 21.26 -0.69 -4.34
CA ASN A 49 21.64 -1.55 -3.21
C ASN A 49 20.54 -1.69 -2.15
N ALA A 50 19.28 -1.55 -2.55
CA ALA A 50 18.14 -1.74 -1.65
C ALA A 50 17.75 -3.21 -1.57
N LYS A 51 16.87 -3.53 -0.60
CA LYS A 51 16.31 -4.89 -0.44
C LYS A 51 15.50 -5.30 -1.66
N VAL A 52 14.88 -4.35 -2.34
CA VAL A 52 14.11 -4.58 -3.56
C VAL A 52 14.77 -3.83 -4.71
N LYS A 53 14.63 -4.40 -5.91
CA LYS A 53 15.27 -3.86 -7.11
C LYS A 53 14.22 -3.50 -8.14
N LYS A 54 14.58 -2.58 -9.05
CA LYS A 54 13.74 -2.23 -10.19
C LYS A 54 13.39 -3.49 -10.98
N GLY A 55 12.12 -3.65 -11.28
CA GLY A 55 11.61 -4.80 -12.03
C GLY A 55 11.11 -5.95 -11.16
N ASP A 56 11.35 -5.93 -9.86
CA ASP A 56 10.84 -6.95 -8.96
C ASP A 56 9.31 -6.93 -8.95
N VAL A 57 8.71 -8.12 -8.86
CA VAL A 57 7.26 -8.29 -8.73
C VAL A 57 6.96 -8.76 -7.32
N LEU A 58 6.20 -7.96 -6.59
CA LEU A 58 5.95 -8.17 -5.17
C LEU A 58 4.48 -7.89 -4.85
N LYS A 59 4.07 -8.28 -3.65
CA LYS A 59 2.76 -7.90 -3.12
C LYS A 59 2.90 -6.65 -2.26
N ALA A 60 1.85 -5.84 -2.28
CA ALA A 60 1.79 -4.62 -1.48
C ALA A 60 0.39 -4.43 -0.93
N VAL A 61 0.27 -3.70 0.17
CA VAL A 61 -1.02 -3.31 0.72
C VAL A 61 -1.19 -1.80 0.55
N VAL A 62 -2.36 -1.40 0.09
CA VAL A 62 -2.68 0.02 -0.11
C VAL A 62 -2.92 0.67 1.25
N VAL A 63 -2.19 1.72 1.58
CA VAL A 63 -2.29 2.42 2.86
C VAL A 63 -2.91 3.81 2.74
N ARG A 64 -2.82 4.44 1.57
CA ARG A 64 -3.41 5.76 1.30
C ARG A 64 -3.97 5.80 -0.10
N THR A 65 -5.08 6.52 -0.27
CA THR A 65 -5.65 6.78 -1.60
C THR A 65 -6.08 8.24 -1.72
N LYS A 66 -5.98 8.77 -2.93
CA LYS A 66 -6.53 10.11 -3.23
C LYS A 66 -8.04 10.11 -3.25
N LYS A 67 -8.66 8.99 -3.63
CA LYS A 67 -10.10 8.84 -3.62
C LYS A 67 -10.58 8.73 -2.18
N GLU A 68 -11.59 9.49 -1.83
CA GLU A 68 -12.15 9.48 -0.49
C GLU A 68 -12.78 8.12 -0.15
N ILE A 69 -12.69 7.77 1.13
CA ILE A 69 -13.33 6.58 1.69
C ILE A 69 -14.43 7.04 2.63
N LYS A 70 -15.61 6.49 2.46
CA LYS A 70 -16.72 6.74 3.36
C LYS A 70 -16.62 5.78 4.55
N ARG A 71 -16.63 6.34 5.75
CA ARG A 71 -16.59 5.55 7.00
C ARG A 71 -17.99 5.30 7.53
N PRO A 72 -18.17 4.26 8.37
CA PRO A 72 -19.49 3.94 8.92
C PRO A 72 -20.15 5.07 9.70
N ASP A 73 -19.35 5.98 10.30
CA ASP A 73 -19.86 7.13 11.03
C ASP A 73 -20.28 8.30 10.14
N GLY A 74 -20.19 8.13 8.82
CA GLY A 74 -20.55 9.16 7.85
C GLY A 74 -19.41 10.11 7.47
N SER A 75 -18.27 10.02 8.14
CA SER A 75 -17.12 10.86 7.79
C SER A 75 -16.43 10.34 6.53
N LEU A 76 -15.65 11.21 5.89
CA LEU A 76 -14.85 10.87 4.72
C LEU A 76 -13.38 11.11 5.05
N ILE A 77 -12.51 10.27 4.51
CA ILE A 77 -11.08 10.48 4.58
C ILE A 77 -10.47 10.34 3.20
N ARG A 78 -9.54 11.21 2.87
CA ARG A 78 -8.73 11.11 1.66
C ARG A 78 -7.33 11.62 1.94
N PHE A 79 -6.40 11.20 1.11
CA PHE A 79 -4.99 11.57 1.24
C PHE A 79 -4.55 12.30 -0.03
N ASP A 80 -3.34 12.88 0.03
CA ASP A 80 -2.79 13.63 -1.09
C ASP A 80 -2.18 12.72 -2.17
N ASP A 81 -1.94 11.45 -1.85
CA ASP A 81 -1.31 10.51 -2.76
C ASP A 81 -1.94 9.12 -2.66
N ASN A 82 -1.59 8.27 -3.62
CA ASN A 82 -1.83 6.85 -3.56
C ASN A 82 -0.54 6.18 -3.13
N SER A 83 -0.56 5.50 -1.99
CA SER A 83 0.65 4.89 -1.43
C SER A 83 0.40 3.47 -0.97
N ALA A 84 1.45 2.67 -1.05
CA ALA A 84 1.41 1.28 -0.65
C ALA A 84 2.66 0.92 0.14
N VAL A 85 2.55 -0.14 0.93
CA VAL A 85 3.65 -0.72 1.69
C VAL A 85 3.89 -2.11 1.15
N LEU A 86 5.15 -2.44 0.83
CA LEU A 86 5.51 -3.76 0.35
C LEU A 86 5.42 -4.78 1.49
N ILE A 87 4.85 -5.94 1.19
CA ILE A 87 4.68 -7.01 2.17
C ILE A 87 5.27 -8.31 1.62
N ASN A 88 5.62 -9.21 2.55
CA ASN A 88 6.09 -10.55 2.21
C ASN A 88 4.92 -11.54 2.18
N ALA A 89 5.24 -12.82 1.98
CA ALA A 89 4.24 -13.89 1.92
C ALA A 89 3.46 -14.05 3.24
N SER A 90 4.06 -13.65 4.36
CA SER A 90 3.42 -13.70 5.69
C SER A 90 2.58 -12.46 5.99
N ARG A 91 2.37 -11.58 5.00
CA ARG A 91 1.62 -10.33 5.14
C ARG A 91 2.26 -9.34 6.10
N GLU A 92 3.56 -9.43 6.27
CA GLU A 92 4.33 -8.49 7.10
C GLU A 92 5.09 -7.52 6.21
N PRO A 93 5.29 -6.26 6.66
CA PRO A 93 6.04 -5.29 5.86
C PRO A 93 7.50 -5.74 5.69
N ILE A 94 8.01 -5.54 4.49
CA ILE A 94 9.42 -5.82 4.17
C ILE A 94 10.32 -4.79 4.84
N GLY A 95 9.90 -3.54 4.83
CA GLY A 95 10.64 -2.46 5.48
C GLY A 95 10.45 -2.44 6.99
N THR A 96 11.28 -1.65 7.66
CA THR A 96 11.25 -1.51 9.12
C THR A 96 10.58 -0.21 9.57
N ARG A 97 10.31 0.72 8.65
CA ARG A 97 9.71 2.02 8.95
C ARG A 97 8.63 2.34 7.93
N ILE A 98 7.62 3.05 8.40
CA ILE A 98 6.53 3.55 7.56
C ILE A 98 6.62 5.08 7.54
N PHE A 99 6.46 5.68 6.37
CA PHE A 99 6.51 7.11 6.18
C PHE A 99 5.11 7.67 5.96
N GLY A 100 4.80 8.74 6.68
CA GLY A 100 3.53 9.42 6.56
C GLY A 100 2.36 8.69 7.23
N PRO A 101 1.16 9.27 7.16
CA PRO A 101 -0.01 8.68 7.82
C PRO A 101 -0.51 7.44 7.09
N VAL A 102 -1.18 6.56 7.81
CA VAL A 102 -1.92 5.44 7.25
C VAL A 102 -3.36 5.51 7.76
N ALA A 103 -4.29 4.92 7.03
CA ALA A 103 -5.68 4.89 7.45
C ALA A 103 -5.91 3.79 8.47
N ARG A 104 -6.77 4.06 9.45
CA ARG A 104 -7.07 3.09 10.50
C ARG A 104 -7.85 1.87 10.02
N GLU A 105 -8.40 1.90 8.80
CA GLU A 105 -9.05 0.76 8.17
C GLU A 105 -8.12 -0.45 8.05
N LEU A 106 -6.81 -0.26 8.09
CA LEU A 106 -5.83 -1.35 8.08
C LEU A 106 -5.97 -2.27 9.31
N ARG A 107 -6.46 -1.75 10.43
CA ARG A 107 -6.67 -2.55 11.63
C ARG A 107 -7.73 -3.63 11.40
N ALA A 108 -8.83 -3.26 10.74
CA ALA A 108 -9.89 -4.21 10.40
C ALA A 108 -9.42 -5.28 9.41
N LYS A 109 -8.42 -4.96 8.60
CA LYS A 109 -7.82 -5.89 7.64
C LYS A 109 -6.64 -6.67 8.23
N ARG A 110 -6.37 -6.53 9.53
CA ARG A 110 -5.35 -7.25 10.29
C ARG A 110 -3.90 -6.92 9.91
N PHE A 111 -3.64 -5.71 9.49
CA PHE A 111 -2.27 -5.22 9.24
C PHE A 111 -1.74 -4.48 10.46
N MET A 112 -1.74 -5.14 11.60
CA MET A 112 -1.39 -4.51 12.88
C MET A 112 0.06 -4.05 12.94
N LYS A 113 0.97 -4.78 12.29
CA LYS A 113 2.37 -4.39 12.29
C LYS A 113 2.60 -3.09 11.52
N ILE A 114 1.89 -2.89 10.43
CA ILE A 114 1.93 -1.63 9.68
C ILE A 114 1.42 -0.49 10.55
N ILE A 115 0.31 -0.68 11.25
CA ILE A 115 -0.26 0.33 12.14
C ILE A 115 0.72 0.66 13.26
N SER A 116 1.39 -0.34 13.84
CA SER A 116 2.34 -0.10 14.93
C SER A 116 3.59 0.66 14.47
N LEU A 117 3.98 0.50 13.22
CA LEU A 117 5.15 1.18 12.66
C LEU A 117 4.82 2.57 12.11
N ALA A 118 3.56 2.86 11.85
CA ALA A 118 3.16 4.12 11.24
C ALA A 118 3.32 5.28 12.24
N PRO A 119 3.83 6.44 11.80
CA PRO A 119 3.97 7.60 12.68
C PRO A 119 2.62 8.23 13.03
N GLU A 120 1.60 8.03 12.21
CA GLU A 120 0.28 8.58 12.43
C GLU A 120 -0.76 7.66 11.81
N VAL A 121 -1.85 7.41 12.53
CA VAL A 121 -2.98 6.59 12.06
C VAL A 121 -4.22 7.47 12.06
N LEU A 122 -4.77 7.70 10.88
CA LEU A 122 -5.97 8.54 10.68
C LEU A 122 -7.22 7.66 10.35
#